data_8d18a5205ce7640e5b008baa736d4926
#
_entry.id   8d18a5205ce7640e5b008baa736d4926
#
_cell.length_a   1.000
_cell.length_b   1.000
_cell.length_c   1.000
_cell.angle_alpha   90.00
_cell.angle_beta   90.00
_cell.angle_gamma   90.00
#
_symmetry.space_group_name_H-M   'P 1'
#
loop_
_entity.id
_entity.type
_entity.pdbx_description
1 polymer ?
#
loop_
_entity_poly.entity_id
_entity_poly.type
_entity_poly.pdbx_seq_one_letter_code
_entity_poly.pdbx_strand_id
1 'polypeptide(L)'
;MAERVVVDQIDFRSALVFPRVLNSATGAFQPSRLLAATFIVLALAVAGRFYDALRGPMIQSAGLLSPTRSSIDSAVASDVARRAALENLPPDQRPAGMDTRGGVDIENVCSLLQSRLGSVSGFEADGIRRALERLESYRRKGTFDSFSIAVGRCIDGLAIGVLTVSPVMAVGAFANLFIDLPLACWRDDRWFCFIFGAAFLIAMGAGGAALSRMTALDLAGKPKISAAAAFEFIKPRWINHALVPVWPLLTLVVLLPVAAMLGWLSRIPLIDIFAGMAYGLVIVLSFFAAIALIPWGFCMPLAVAASACEGCDGLEAAQRTVAYVLRRPLQALLYLIMAAIGISLVIFIADLFAMATLSFAANFVGVTAGEGPMSGLATIRLLLPDDVAPVRSLGFTASISAGFVGLWITVVKSLAAGACFGAFWSVATAAYLALRKSCDDQPFDDLWMPGTPAGSRQDQAA
;
A
#
# COMPACT_ATOMS: atom_id res chain seq x y z
N MET A 1 -60.84 1.05 14.40
CA MET A 1 -60.02 1.98 15.17
C MET A 1 -58.58 1.66 14.82
N ALA A 2 -57.87 2.55 14.15
CA ALA A 2 -56.47 2.35 13.84
C ALA A 2 -55.66 2.66 15.09
N GLU A 3 -54.96 1.66 15.60
CA GLU A 3 -54.03 1.78 16.74
C GLU A 3 -52.88 2.74 16.33
N ARG A 4 -52.80 3.91 16.95
CA ARG A 4 -51.68 4.82 16.77
C ARG A 4 -50.47 4.20 17.46
N VAL A 5 -49.55 3.67 16.66
CA VAL A 5 -48.22 3.30 17.15
C VAL A 5 -47.48 4.61 17.44
N VAL A 6 -47.37 4.93 18.72
CA VAL A 6 -46.53 6.05 19.19
C VAL A 6 -45.09 5.53 19.26
N VAL A 7 -44.25 6.04 18.38
CA VAL A 7 -42.80 5.78 18.42
C VAL A 7 -42.19 6.72 19.46
N ASP A 8 -42.11 6.28 20.71
CA ASP A 8 -41.66 7.12 21.84
C ASP A 8 -40.18 7.44 21.86
N GLN A 9 -39.35 6.60 21.31
CA GLN A 9 -37.90 6.86 21.17
C GLN A 9 -37.32 6.12 19.98
N ILE A 10 -36.70 6.86 19.06
CA ILE A 10 -35.81 6.27 18.06
C ILE A 10 -34.39 6.29 18.67
N ASP A 11 -33.88 5.13 19.07
CA ASP A 11 -32.49 4.99 19.43
C ASP A 11 -31.62 5.09 18.16
N PHE A 12 -31.19 6.33 17.84
CA PHE A 12 -30.34 6.59 16.70
C PHE A 12 -29.01 5.83 16.75
N ARG A 13 -28.53 5.41 17.94
CA ARG A 13 -27.30 4.63 18.07
C ARG A 13 -27.46 3.19 17.62
N SER A 14 -28.66 2.61 17.77
CA SER A 14 -28.96 1.27 17.28
C SER A 14 -29.41 1.28 15.82
N ALA A 15 -30.13 2.34 15.38
CA ALA A 15 -30.62 2.49 14.01
C ALA A 15 -29.52 2.89 13.01
N LEU A 16 -28.56 3.75 13.43
CA LEU A 16 -27.49 4.22 12.56
C LEU A 16 -26.21 3.43 12.82
N VAL A 17 -25.92 2.44 11.98
CA VAL A 17 -24.72 1.59 12.09
C VAL A 17 -23.50 2.25 11.45
N PHE A 18 -23.66 3.14 10.47
CA PHE A 18 -22.55 3.76 9.73
C PHE A 18 -21.58 4.57 10.60
N PRO A 19 -21.96 5.26 11.71
CA PRO A 19 -20.98 5.95 12.55
C PRO A 19 -20.02 4.99 13.25
N ARG A 20 -20.45 3.74 13.49
CA ARG A 20 -19.57 2.71 14.07
C ARG A 20 -18.45 2.32 13.10
N VAL A 21 -18.74 2.30 11.78
CA VAL A 21 -17.77 2.03 10.75
C VAL A 21 -16.71 3.13 10.75
N LEU A 22 -17.11 4.39 10.73
CA LEU A 22 -16.20 5.53 10.79
C LEU A 22 -15.35 5.53 12.09
N ASN A 23 -16.01 5.33 13.23
CA ASN A 23 -15.34 5.36 14.54
C ASN A 23 -14.37 4.18 14.73
N SER A 24 -14.55 3.05 14.03
CA SER A 24 -13.63 1.92 14.09
C SER A 24 -12.22 2.24 13.59
N ALA A 25 -12.08 3.26 12.71
CA ALA A 25 -10.78 3.72 12.23
C ALA A 25 -9.87 4.19 13.38
N THR A 26 -10.44 4.82 14.42
CA THR A 26 -9.66 5.27 15.61
C THR A 26 -9.04 4.11 16.38
N GLY A 27 -9.60 2.91 16.24
CA GLY A 27 -9.05 1.69 16.83
C GLY A 27 -7.64 1.35 16.32
N ALA A 28 -7.21 1.90 15.19
CA ALA A 28 -5.85 1.76 14.67
C ALA A 28 -4.78 2.30 15.64
N PHE A 29 -5.11 3.32 16.42
CA PHE A 29 -4.21 3.92 17.40
C PHE A 29 -4.17 3.18 18.74
N GLN A 30 -4.91 2.10 18.91
CA GLN A 30 -4.78 1.25 20.10
C GLN A 30 -3.40 0.59 20.10
N PRO A 31 -2.63 0.67 21.23
CA PRO A 31 -1.22 0.26 21.25
C PRO A 31 -0.97 -1.18 20.76
N SER A 32 -1.80 -2.14 21.18
CA SER A 32 -1.65 -3.54 20.77
C SER A 32 -1.91 -3.76 19.29
N ARG A 33 -2.88 -3.04 18.72
CA ARG A 33 -3.24 -3.13 17.31
C ARG A 33 -2.24 -2.40 16.43
N LEU A 34 -1.81 -1.21 16.88
CA LEU A 34 -0.76 -0.44 16.20
C LEU A 34 0.55 -1.24 16.14
N LEU A 35 0.98 -1.85 17.25
CA LEU A 35 2.18 -2.68 17.27
C LEU A 35 2.07 -3.90 16.36
N ALA A 36 0.92 -4.60 16.36
CA ALA A 36 0.69 -5.73 15.46
C ALA A 36 0.76 -5.30 13.98
N ALA A 37 0.10 -4.21 13.63
CA ALA A 37 0.11 -3.67 12.28
C ALA A 37 1.50 -3.20 11.85
N THR A 38 2.22 -2.50 12.73
CA THR A 38 3.60 -2.05 12.47
C THR A 38 4.54 -3.23 12.27
N PHE A 39 4.38 -4.30 13.07
CA PHE A 39 5.19 -5.51 12.90
C PHE A 39 4.97 -6.16 11.53
N ILE A 40 3.73 -6.24 11.04
CA ILE A 40 3.41 -6.78 9.72
C ILE A 40 4.05 -5.92 8.62
N VAL A 41 3.90 -4.60 8.69
CA VAL A 41 4.47 -3.65 7.72
C VAL A 41 6.00 -3.73 7.73
N LEU A 42 6.61 -3.80 8.92
CA LEU A 42 8.06 -3.92 9.05
C LEU A 42 8.57 -5.26 8.47
N ALA A 43 7.86 -6.36 8.72
CA ALA A 43 8.21 -7.65 8.14
C ALA A 43 8.18 -7.63 6.60
N LEU A 44 7.16 -6.97 6.01
CA LEU A 44 7.08 -6.75 4.57
C LEU A 44 8.24 -5.86 4.06
N ALA A 45 8.55 -4.79 4.77
CA ALA A 45 9.65 -3.90 4.41
C ALA A 45 11.00 -4.62 4.45
N VAL A 46 11.23 -5.46 5.47
CA VAL A 46 12.43 -6.30 5.58
C VAL A 46 12.50 -7.31 4.43
N ALA A 47 11.40 -7.99 4.12
CA ALA A 47 11.36 -8.95 2.99
C ALA A 47 11.64 -8.26 1.65
N GLY A 48 11.07 -7.08 1.42
CA GLY A 48 11.31 -6.30 0.21
C GLY A 48 12.74 -5.80 0.09
N ARG A 49 13.30 -5.23 1.16
CA ARG A 49 14.71 -4.78 1.17
C ARG A 49 15.70 -5.93 1.05
N PHE A 50 15.38 -7.09 1.62
CA PHE A 50 16.18 -8.28 1.42
C PHE A 50 16.19 -8.72 -0.06
N TYR A 51 15.04 -8.63 -0.74
CA TYR A 51 14.96 -8.88 -2.17
C TYR A 51 15.87 -7.91 -2.96
N ASP A 52 15.79 -6.61 -2.68
CA ASP A 52 16.62 -5.60 -3.34
C ASP A 52 18.11 -5.80 -3.08
N ALA A 53 18.49 -6.21 -1.86
CA ALA A 53 19.88 -6.53 -1.52
C ALA A 53 20.45 -7.72 -2.32
N LEU A 54 19.58 -8.71 -2.64
CA LEU A 54 19.98 -9.86 -3.46
C LEU A 54 20.09 -9.54 -4.95
N ARG A 55 19.21 -8.67 -5.46
CA ARG A 55 19.11 -8.37 -6.90
C ARG A 55 19.92 -7.14 -7.30
N GLY A 56 20.18 -6.24 -6.37
CA GLY A 56 20.78 -4.93 -6.65
C GLY A 56 19.83 -3.93 -7.32
N PRO A 57 20.27 -2.69 -7.57
CA PRO A 57 19.45 -1.64 -8.14
C PRO A 57 19.17 -1.89 -9.63
N MET A 58 17.95 -2.32 -9.97
CA MET A 58 17.59 -2.74 -11.32
C MET A 58 16.64 -1.77 -12.04
N ILE A 59 15.80 -1.03 -11.31
CA ILE A 59 14.68 -0.29 -11.88
C ILE A 59 14.92 1.21 -11.73
N GLN A 60 14.67 1.96 -12.79
CA GLN A 60 14.64 3.42 -12.70
C GLN A 60 13.30 3.86 -12.12
N SER A 61 13.34 4.80 -11.17
CA SER A 61 12.17 5.22 -10.39
C SER A 61 10.97 5.71 -11.21
N ALA A 62 11.19 6.13 -12.46
CA ALA A 62 10.10 6.51 -13.38
C ALA A 62 9.48 5.33 -14.13
N GLY A 63 10.06 4.11 -14.07
CA GLY A 63 9.64 2.94 -14.84
C GLY A 63 8.39 2.26 -14.31
N LEU A 64 8.25 2.19 -12.99
CA LEU A 64 7.24 1.34 -12.35
C LEU A 64 5.78 1.82 -12.53
N LEU A 65 5.53 3.08 -12.85
CA LEU A 65 4.19 3.66 -13.05
C LEU A 65 3.94 4.25 -14.43
N SER A 66 4.89 4.12 -15.35
CA SER A 66 4.74 4.66 -16.70
C SER A 66 4.61 3.53 -17.73
N PRO A 67 3.40 3.18 -18.16
CA PRO A 67 3.19 2.15 -19.19
C PRO A 67 3.85 2.47 -20.54
N THR A 68 4.23 3.73 -20.77
CA THR A 68 4.84 4.22 -22.00
C THR A 68 6.37 4.29 -22.00
N ARG A 69 7.01 4.05 -20.85
CA ARG A 69 8.48 4.16 -20.74
C ARG A 69 9.07 2.88 -20.15
N SER A 70 9.25 1.91 -21.00
CA SER A 70 9.83 0.62 -20.64
C SER A 70 11.33 0.65 -20.30
N SER A 71 12.02 1.72 -20.54
CA SER A 71 13.38 2.03 -20.07
C SER A 71 13.64 3.49 -20.39
N ILE A 72 13.96 4.29 -19.39
CA ILE A 72 14.61 5.56 -19.67
C ILE A 72 15.96 5.15 -20.26
N ASP A 73 16.14 5.49 -21.52
CA ASP A 73 17.38 5.22 -22.22
C ASP A 73 18.53 5.77 -21.35
N SER A 74 19.52 4.93 -21.07
CA SER A 74 20.70 5.32 -20.30
C SER A 74 21.36 6.59 -20.86
N ALA A 75 21.20 6.81 -22.16
CA ALA A 75 21.63 8.02 -22.84
C ALA A 75 20.83 9.26 -22.38
N VAL A 76 19.52 9.17 -22.18
CA VAL A 76 18.70 10.29 -21.67
C VAL A 76 19.07 10.60 -20.22
N ALA A 77 19.27 9.59 -19.41
CA ALA A 77 19.69 9.73 -18.02
C ALA A 77 21.07 10.41 -17.92
N SER A 78 22.01 9.98 -18.73
CA SER A 78 23.35 10.58 -18.83
C SER A 78 23.29 12.01 -19.38
N ASP A 79 22.43 12.33 -20.33
CA ASP A 79 22.24 13.70 -20.85
C ASP A 79 21.65 14.64 -19.79
N VAL A 80 20.72 14.16 -18.97
CA VAL A 80 20.16 14.93 -17.83
C VAL A 80 21.26 15.18 -16.77
N ALA A 81 22.03 14.15 -16.43
CA ALA A 81 23.17 14.28 -15.52
C ALA A 81 24.21 15.27 -16.03
N ARG A 82 24.53 15.22 -17.32
CA ARG A 82 25.44 16.15 -17.97
C ARG A 82 24.95 17.60 -17.88
N ARG A 83 23.66 17.86 -18.16
CA ARG A 83 23.09 19.21 -18.04
C ARG A 83 23.13 19.70 -16.59
N ALA A 84 22.73 18.86 -15.64
CA ALA A 84 22.78 19.22 -14.22
C ALA A 84 24.20 19.56 -13.75
N ALA A 85 25.22 18.81 -14.22
CA ALA A 85 26.62 19.10 -13.93
C ALA A 85 27.11 20.39 -14.59
N LEU A 86 26.71 20.67 -15.84
CA LEU A 86 27.09 21.90 -16.56
C LEU A 86 26.50 23.15 -15.91
N GLU A 87 25.26 23.08 -15.44
CA GLU A 87 24.54 24.20 -14.82
C GLU A 87 25.00 24.51 -13.40
N ASN A 88 25.41 23.49 -12.64
CA ASN A 88 25.61 23.62 -11.19
C ASN A 88 27.03 23.30 -10.69
N LEU A 89 27.94 22.77 -11.54
CA LEU A 89 29.32 22.48 -11.16
C LEU A 89 30.30 23.39 -11.90
N PRO A 90 31.34 23.93 -11.22
CA PRO A 90 32.39 24.67 -11.87
C PRO A 90 33.24 23.75 -12.76
N PRO A 91 33.93 24.28 -13.76
CA PRO A 91 34.65 23.47 -14.76
C PRO A 91 35.68 22.48 -14.18
N ASP A 92 36.30 22.83 -13.06
CA ASP A 92 37.31 22.05 -12.32
C ASP A 92 36.73 20.85 -11.56
N GLN A 93 35.44 20.88 -11.27
CA GLN A 93 34.72 19.81 -10.52
C GLN A 93 33.84 18.93 -11.40
N ARG A 94 33.87 19.14 -12.70
CA ARG A 94 33.03 18.38 -13.64
C ARG A 94 33.57 16.96 -13.83
N PRO A 95 32.67 15.94 -13.85
CA PRO A 95 33.12 14.56 -14.05
C PRO A 95 33.74 14.35 -15.45
N ALA A 96 34.61 13.36 -15.54
CA ALA A 96 35.15 12.92 -16.82
C ALA A 96 34.04 12.36 -17.72
N GLY A 97 34.17 12.50 -19.03
CA GLY A 97 33.21 11.96 -19.99
C GLY A 97 32.11 12.93 -20.41
N MET A 98 32.19 14.21 -20.04
CA MET A 98 31.23 15.25 -20.41
C MET A 98 31.09 15.45 -21.92
N ASP A 99 32.12 15.12 -22.70
CA ASP A 99 32.15 15.31 -24.16
C ASP A 99 31.51 14.15 -24.93
N THR A 100 31.25 13.02 -24.27
CA THR A 100 30.67 11.84 -24.90
C THR A 100 29.21 11.64 -24.48
N ARG A 101 28.31 11.40 -25.45
CA ARG A 101 26.93 10.99 -25.16
C ARG A 101 26.93 9.67 -24.40
N GLY A 102 26.31 9.63 -23.23
CA GLY A 102 26.23 8.43 -22.40
C GLY A 102 27.42 8.20 -21.47
N GLY A 103 28.44 9.11 -21.47
CA GLY A 103 29.63 8.92 -20.65
C GLY A 103 29.57 9.45 -19.22
N VAL A 104 28.50 10.13 -18.84
CA VAL A 104 28.35 10.71 -17.50
C VAL A 104 27.49 9.82 -16.63
N ASP A 105 28.06 9.37 -15.51
CA ASP A 105 27.35 8.58 -14.52
C ASP A 105 26.54 9.50 -13.57
N ILE A 106 25.24 9.20 -13.41
CA ILE A 106 24.33 9.95 -12.55
C ILE A 106 24.77 9.93 -11.10
N GLU A 107 25.23 8.77 -10.60
CA GLU A 107 25.68 8.62 -9.21
C GLU A 107 26.85 9.56 -8.92
N ASN A 108 27.78 9.67 -9.85
CA ASN A 108 28.94 10.56 -9.73
C ASN A 108 28.53 12.03 -9.72
N VAL A 109 27.59 12.43 -10.60
CA VAL A 109 27.08 13.81 -10.62
C VAL A 109 26.32 14.13 -9.35
N CYS A 110 25.47 13.21 -8.87
CA CYS A 110 24.76 13.40 -7.62
C CYS A 110 25.72 13.60 -6.45
N SER A 111 26.78 12.79 -6.32
CA SER A 111 27.77 12.92 -5.24
C SER A 111 28.51 14.25 -5.28
N LEU A 112 28.87 14.72 -6.48
CA LEU A 112 29.54 16.01 -6.67
C LEU A 112 28.61 17.21 -6.35
N LEU A 113 27.36 17.18 -6.82
CA LEU A 113 26.38 18.22 -6.51
C LEU A 113 26.09 18.32 -5.00
N GLN A 114 26.10 17.19 -4.34
CA GLN A 114 25.86 17.13 -2.91
C GLN A 114 27.05 17.61 -2.09
N SER A 115 28.27 17.27 -2.50
CA SER A 115 29.46 17.82 -1.85
C SER A 115 29.49 19.36 -1.96
N ARG A 116 29.03 19.89 -3.11
CA ARG A 116 28.96 21.34 -3.32
C ARG A 116 27.81 21.98 -2.54
N LEU A 117 26.67 21.31 -2.37
CA LEU A 117 25.54 21.84 -1.61
C LEU A 117 25.92 22.21 -0.16
N GLY A 118 26.88 21.47 0.43
CA GLY A 118 27.40 21.78 1.76
C GLY A 118 28.32 23.02 1.82
N SER A 119 28.74 23.57 0.69
CA SER A 119 29.66 24.74 0.61
C SER A 119 29.01 26.00 0.08
N VAL A 120 27.73 25.94 -0.36
CA VAL A 120 27.01 27.04 -1.04
C VAL A 120 25.73 27.37 -0.29
N SER A 121 25.29 28.63 -0.33
CA SER A 121 24.06 29.08 0.32
C SER A 121 23.20 29.92 -0.63
N GLY A 122 21.93 30.10 -0.29
CA GLY A 122 21.00 30.95 -1.03
C GLY A 122 20.58 30.39 -2.38
N PHE A 123 20.46 31.22 -3.40
CA PHE A 123 19.92 30.89 -4.71
C PHE A 123 20.67 29.75 -5.43
N GLU A 124 21.99 29.66 -5.23
CA GLU A 124 22.83 28.61 -5.82
C GLU A 124 22.53 27.24 -5.18
N ALA A 125 22.32 27.21 -3.86
CA ALA A 125 21.91 25.99 -3.16
C ALA A 125 20.52 25.50 -3.63
N ASP A 126 19.59 26.41 -3.90
CA ASP A 126 18.28 26.06 -4.44
C ASP A 126 18.34 25.55 -5.89
N GLY A 127 19.30 26.03 -6.68
CA GLY A 127 19.60 25.49 -7.99
C GLY A 127 20.08 24.05 -7.93
N ILE A 128 21.04 23.77 -7.05
CA ILE A 128 21.57 22.42 -6.82
C ILE A 128 20.50 21.46 -6.29
N ARG A 129 19.66 21.89 -5.35
CA ARG A 129 18.52 21.08 -4.84
C ARG A 129 17.58 20.67 -5.95
N ARG A 130 17.17 21.61 -6.80
CA ARG A 130 16.30 21.34 -7.96
C ARG A 130 16.96 20.40 -8.98
N ALA A 131 18.28 20.50 -9.17
CA ALA A 131 19.04 19.59 -10.04
C ALA A 131 19.07 18.18 -9.44
N LEU A 132 19.29 18.04 -8.13
CA LEU A 132 19.26 16.77 -7.42
C LEU A 132 17.87 16.11 -7.47
N GLU A 133 16.81 16.86 -7.25
CA GLU A 133 15.42 16.37 -7.39
C GLU A 133 15.13 15.82 -8.79
N ARG A 134 15.63 16.51 -9.83
CA ARG A 134 15.50 16.01 -11.22
C ARG A 134 16.31 14.75 -11.45
N LEU A 135 17.55 14.68 -10.96
CA LEU A 135 18.42 13.53 -11.11
C LEU A 135 17.88 12.30 -10.36
N GLU A 136 17.26 12.52 -9.21
CA GLU A 136 16.70 11.45 -8.40
C GLU A 136 15.64 10.63 -9.16
N SER A 137 14.88 11.27 -10.05
CA SER A 137 13.90 10.57 -10.91
C SER A 137 14.54 9.64 -11.95
N TYR A 138 15.86 9.77 -12.19
CA TYR A 138 16.63 8.97 -13.16
C TYR A 138 17.58 7.97 -12.49
N ARG A 139 17.76 8.04 -11.16
CA ARG A 139 18.60 7.06 -10.44
C ARG A 139 17.98 5.67 -10.48
N ARG A 140 18.86 4.68 -10.52
CA ARG A 140 18.45 3.29 -10.39
C ARG A 140 18.16 2.97 -8.92
N LYS A 141 17.01 2.37 -8.67
CA LYS A 141 16.56 1.95 -7.35
C LYS A 141 16.29 0.45 -7.32
N GLY A 142 16.18 -0.09 -6.14
CA GLY A 142 15.68 -1.44 -5.96
C GLY A 142 14.22 -1.54 -6.41
N THR A 143 13.80 -2.73 -6.78
CA THR A 143 12.40 -2.97 -7.20
C THR A 143 11.43 -2.68 -6.06
N PHE A 144 11.78 -3.10 -4.84
CA PHE A 144 10.96 -2.85 -3.66
C PHE A 144 10.90 -1.37 -3.30
N ASP A 145 12.03 -0.66 -3.35
CA ASP A 145 12.05 0.77 -3.08
C ASP A 145 11.14 1.53 -4.07
N SER A 146 11.24 1.22 -5.37
CA SER A 146 10.36 1.81 -6.39
C SER A 146 8.89 1.45 -6.18
N PHE A 147 8.61 0.20 -5.80
CA PHE A 147 7.26 -0.26 -5.46
C PHE A 147 6.70 0.48 -4.25
N SER A 148 7.48 0.62 -3.17
CA SER A 148 7.03 1.29 -1.94
C SER A 148 6.72 2.77 -2.17
N ILE A 149 7.52 3.47 -2.99
CA ILE A 149 7.26 4.84 -3.43
C ILE A 149 5.93 4.93 -4.20
N ALA A 150 5.74 4.01 -5.14
CA ALA A 150 4.55 3.97 -5.97
C ALA A 150 3.29 3.71 -5.13
N VAL A 151 3.34 2.75 -4.20
CA VAL A 151 2.25 2.48 -3.23
C VAL A 151 1.95 3.71 -2.39
N GLY A 152 2.98 4.37 -1.83
CA GLY A 152 2.80 5.60 -1.05
C GLY A 152 2.06 6.67 -1.85
N ARG A 153 2.51 6.97 -3.06
CA ARG A 153 1.84 7.96 -3.94
C ARG A 153 0.39 7.61 -4.24
N CYS A 154 0.08 6.33 -4.45
CA CYS A 154 -1.29 5.88 -4.69
C CYS A 154 -2.16 6.05 -3.45
N ILE A 155 -1.64 5.70 -2.25
CA ILE A 155 -2.35 5.86 -0.98
C ILE A 155 -2.60 7.34 -0.69
N ASP A 156 -1.61 8.21 -0.90
CA ASP A 156 -1.76 9.66 -0.75
C ASP A 156 -2.78 10.23 -1.74
N GLY A 157 -2.69 9.81 -3.00
CA GLY A 157 -3.65 10.20 -4.03
C GLY A 157 -5.08 9.78 -3.69
N LEU A 158 -5.27 8.58 -3.12
CA LEU A 158 -6.56 8.12 -2.61
C LEU A 158 -7.04 9.00 -1.45
N ALA A 159 -6.20 9.22 -0.45
CA ALA A 159 -6.55 10.00 0.73
C ALA A 159 -6.89 11.45 0.36
N ILE A 160 -6.05 12.11 -0.43
CA ILE A 160 -6.29 13.48 -0.92
C ILE A 160 -7.56 13.51 -1.78
N GLY A 161 -7.74 12.56 -2.71
CA GLY A 161 -8.91 12.50 -3.57
C GLY A 161 -10.22 12.36 -2.78
N VAL A 162 -10.22 11.58 -1.69
CA VAL A 162 -11.38 11.45 -0.79
C VAL A 162 -11.60 12.72 0.02
N LEU A 163 -10.56 13.27 0.65
CA LEU A 163 -10.66 14.47 1.51
C LEU A 163 -11.02 15.74 0.72
N THR A 164 -10.57 15.85 -0.53
CA THR A 164 -10.89 16.99 -1.42
C THR A 164 -12.15 16.77 -2.25
N VAL A 165 -12.85 15.63 -2.03
CA VAL A 165 -14.05 15.25 -2.79
C VAL A 165 -13.80 15.26 -4.31
N SER A 166 -12.64 14.77 -4.72
CA SER A 166 -12.24 14.64 -6.13
C SER A 166 -12.33 13.18 -6.59
N PRO A 167 -13.47 12.73 -7.17
CA PRO A 167 -13.66 11.34 -7.57
C PRO A 167 -12.68 10.90 -8.66
N VAL A 168 -12.29 11.80 -9.56
CA VAL A 168 -11.33 11.51 -10.63
C VAL A 168 -9.97 11.15 -10.04
N MET A 169 -9.51 11.91 -9.05
CA MET A 169 -8.24 11.65 -8.37
C MET A 169 -8.28 10.34 -7.58
N ALA A 170 -9.37 10.10 -6.82
CA ALA A 170 -9.53 8.88 -6.03
C ALA A 170 -9.60 7.62 -6.93
N VAL A 171 -10.40 7.68 -8.02
CA VAL A 171 -10.52 6.55 -8.96
C VAL A 171 -9.21 6.32 -9.71
N GLY A 172 -8.52 7.39 -10.13
CA GLY A 172 -7.21 7.27 -10.78
C GLY A 172 -6.16 6.64 -9.86
N ALA A 173 -6.08 7.08 -8.60
CA ALA A 173 -5.17 6.51 -7.62
C ALA A 173 -5.51 5.05 -7.29
N PHE A 174 -6.81 4.70 -7.23
CA PHE A 174 -7.26 3.32 -7.06
C PHE A 174 -6.86 2.44 -8.26
N ALA A 175 -7.08 2.91 -9.49
CA ALA A 175 -6.69 2.18 -10.69
C ALA A 175 -5.17 1.98 -10.75
N ASN A 176 -4.40 3.01 -10.43
CA ASN A 176 -2.93 2.90 -10.35
C ASN A 176 -2.49 1.85 -9.33
N LEU A 177 -3.12 1.80 -8.15
CA LEU A 177 -2.76 0.86 -7.09
C LEU A 177 -3.10 -0.60 -7.44
N PHE A 178 -4.31 -0.84 -7.97
CA PHE A 178 -4.83 -2.20 -8.15
C PHE A 178 -4.65 -2.77 -9.57
N ILE A 179 -4.39 -1.93 -10.57
CA ILE A 179 -4.25 -2.35 -11.96
C ILE A 179 -2.83 -2.05 -12.46
N ASP A 180 -2.43 -0.77 -12.47
CA ASP A 180 -1.20 -0.36 -13.14
C ASP A 180 0.05 -0.82 -12.39
N LEU A 181 0.04 -0.75 -11.06
CA LEU A 181 1.19 -1.13 -10.25
C LEU A 181 1.48 -2.64 -10.31
N PRO A 182 0.51 -3.56 -10.13
CA PRO A 182 0.75 -4.99 -10.31
C PRO A 182 1.20 -5.34 -11.73
N LEU A 183 0.63 -4.69 -12.75
CA LEU A 183 1.01 -4.90 -14.15
C LEU A 183 2.42 -4.42 -14.43
N ALA A 184 2.81 -3.26 -13.87
CA ALA A 184 4.16 -2.73 -13.97
C ALA A 184 5.18 -3.65 -13.27
N CYS A 185 4.86 -4.13 -12.06
CA CYS A 185 5.70 -5.11 -11.36
C CYS A 185 5.90 -6.38 -12.19
N TRP A 186 4.82 -6.91 -12.77
CA TRP A 186 4.89 -8.09 -13.64
C TRP A 186 5.75 -7.87 -14.88
N ARG A 187 5.66 -6.70 -15.49
CA ARG A 187 6.42 -6.34 -16.68
C ARG A 187 7.90 -6.13 -16.37
N ASP A 188 8.19 -5.41 -15.28
CA ASP A 188 9.52 -4.92 -14.97
C ASP A 188 10.35 -5.95 -14.16
N ASP A 189 9.73 -6.65 -13.20
CA ASP A 189 10.40 -7.72 -12.44
C ASP A 189 9.41 -8.82 -12.00
N ARG A 190 9.29 -9.88 -12.80
CA ARG A 190 8.38 -11.00 -12.53
C ARG A 190 8.74 -11.76 -11.25
N TRP A 191 10.03 -11.88 -10.92
CA TRP A 191 10.48 -12.57 -9.72
C TRP A 191 10.10 -11.82 -8.46
N PHE A 192 10.14 -10.49 -8.50
CA PHE A 192 9.60 -9.66 -7.43
C PHE A 192 8.11 -9.93 -7.22
N CYS A 193 7.35 -9.97 -8.31
CA CYS A 193 5.92 -10.26 -8.25
C CYS A 193 5.62 -11.60 -7.57
N PHE A 194 6.39 -12.65 -7.85
CA PHE A 194 6.19 -13.96 -7.23
C PHE A 194 6.63 -13.98 -5.76
N ILE A 195 7.85 -13.55 -5.47
CA ILE A 195 8.45 -13.70 -4.13
C ILE A 195 7.83 -12.69 -3.16
N PHE A 196 7.89 -11.41 -3.50
CA PHE A 196 7.32 -10.37 -2.66
C PHE A 196 5.78 -10.40 -2.69
N GLY A 197 5.17 -10.67 -3.84
CA GLY A 197 3.73 -10.83 -3.97
C GLY A 197 3.17 -11.93 -3.09
N ALA A 198 3.84 -13.07 -2.97
CA ALA A 198 3.44 -14.13 -2.04
C ALA A 198 3.52 -13.67 -0.57
N ALA A 199 4.61 -13.01 -0.17
CA ALA A 199 4.74 -12.43 1.18
C ALA A 199 3.66 -11.37 1.46
N PHE A 200 3.36 -10.53 0.47
CA PHE A 200 2.31 -9.52 0.55
C PHE A 200 0.92 -10.15 0.71
N LEU A 201 0.59 -11.19 -0.06
CA LEU A 201 -0.69 -11.90 0.06
C LEU A 201 -0.86 -12.57 1.42
N ILE A 202 0.21 -13.16 1.96
CA ILE A 202 0.20 -13.73 3.32
C ILE A 202 -0.05 -12.63 4.37
N ALA A 203 0.64 -11.51 4.23
CA ALA A 203 0.47 -10.37 5.16
C ALA A 203 -0.94 -9.78 5.07
N MET A 204 -1.50 -9.63 3.87
CA MET A 204 -2.86 -9.16 3.66
C MET A 204 -3.89 -10.16 4.20
N GLY A 205 -3.76 -11.45 3.91
CA GLY A 205 -4.72 -12.45 4.37
C GLY A 205 -4.57 -12.78 5.86
N ALA A 206 -3.45 -13.38 6.27
CA ALA A 206 -3.26 -13.82 7.65
C ALA A 206 -3.03 -12.66 8.63
N GLY A 207 -2.21 -11.66 8.24
CA GLY A 207 -1.99 -10.45 9.04
C GLY A 207 -3.27 -9.63 9.18
N GLY A 208 -3.99 -9.46 8.06
CA GLY A 208 -5.28 -8.79 8.05
C GLY A 208 -6.32 -9.51 8.92
N ALA A 209 -6.39 -10.84 8.88
CA ALA A 209 -7.28 -11.62 9.73
C ALA A 209 -6.96 -11.45 11.23
N ALA A 210 -5.68 -11.37 11.61
CA ALA A 210 -5.30 -11.10 13.01
C ALA A 210 -5.80 -9.73 13.48
N LEU A 211 -5.59 -8.68 12.69
CA LEU A 211 -6.09 -7.33 13.00
C LEU A 211 -7.62 -7.27 13.00
N SER A 212 -8.26 -7.95 12.05
CA SER A 212 -9.72 -8.08 11.98
C SER A 212 -10.28 -8.76 13.23
N ARG A 213 -9.61 -9.82 13.73
CA ARG A 213 -10.02 -10.49 14.97
C ARG A 213 -9.95 -9.58 16.19
N MET A 214 -8.86 -8.81 16.32
CA MET A 214 -8.71 -7.83 17.40
C MET A 214 -9.82 -6.78 17.34
N THR A 215 -10.17 -6.32 16.14
CA THR A 215 -11.23 -5.33 15.93
C THR A 215 -12.61 -5.91 16.20
N ALA A 216 -12.89 -7.13 15.76
CA ALA A 216 -14.17 -7.79 15.97
C ALA A 216 -14.46 -7.96 17.45
N LEU A 217 -13.50 -8.39 18.26
CA LEU A 217 -13.65 -8.52 19.71
C LEU A 217 -13.92 -7.17 20.39
N ASP A 218 -13.25 -6.11 19.95
CA ASP A 218 -13.45 -4.75 20.47
C ASP A 218 -14.87 -4.24 20.15
N LEU A 219 -15.34 -4.42 18.90
CA LEU A 219 -16.70 -4.05 18.48
C LEU A 219 -17.78 -4.90 19.15
N ALA A 220 -17.48 -6.13 19.48
CA ALA A 220 -18.36 -7.04 20.24
C ALA A 220 -18.39 -6.75 21.74
N GLY A 221 -17.61 -5.78 22.23
CA GLY A 221 -17.51 -5.49 23.67
C GLY A 221 -16.84 -6.62 24.48
N LYS A 222 -16.11 -7.53 23.83
CA LYS A 222 -15.39 -8.64 24.47
C LYS A 222 -14.00 -8.19 24.96
N PRO A 223 -13.36 -8.94 25.87
CA PRO A 223 -12.03 -8.60 26.35
C PRO A 223 -11.03 -8.44 25.19
N LYS A 224 -10.24 -7.38 25.25
CA LYS A 224 -9.20 -7.10 24.27
C LYS A 224 -8.11 -8.14 24.33
N ILE A 225 -7.68 -8.65 23.19
CA ILE A 225 -6.58 -9.61 23.09
C ILE A 225 -5.27 -8.90 22.71
N SER A 226 -4.15 -9.48 23.14
CA SER A 226 -2.83 -9.02 22.72
C SER A 226 -2.55 -9.37 21.26
N ALA A 227 -1.57 -8.69 20.64
CA ALA A 227 -1.10 -9.02 19.30
C ALA A 227 -0.69 -10.49 19.17
N ALA A 228 0.07 -11.01 20.17
CA ALA A 228 0.51 -12.40 20.19
C ALA A 228 -0.68 -13.38 20.21
N ALA A 229 -1.70 -13.13 21.02
CA ALA A 229 -2.90 -13.97 21.07
C ALA A 229 -3.69 -13.93 19.74
N ALA A 230 -3.71 -12.79 19.06
CA ALA A 230 -4.34 -12.68 17.74
C ALA A 230 -3.61 -13.52 16.68
N PHE A 231 -2.28 -13.47 16.64
CA PHE A 231 -1.49 -14.30 15.74
C PHE A 231 -1.61 -15.80 16.08
N GLU A 232 -1.65 -16.15 17.35
CA GLU A 232 -1.83 -17.54 17.79
C GLU A 232 -3.20 -18.10 17.39
N PHE A 233 -4.25 -17.27 17.42
CA PHE A 233 -5.57 -17.61 16.91
C PHE A 233 -5.56 -17.92 15.41
N ILE A 234 -4.82 -17.15 14.61
CA ILE A 234 -4.75 -17.32 13.16
C ILE A 234 -3.83 -18.49 12.74
N LYS A 235 -2.78 -18.77 13.52
CA LYS A 235 -1.74 -19.75 13.20
C LYS A 235 -2.24 -21.11 12.73
N PRO A 236 -3.25 -21.77 13.33
CA PRO A 236 -3.74 -23.07 12.88
C PRO A 236 -4.37 -23.05 11.48
N ARG A 237 -4.88 -21.90 11.03
CA ARG A 237 -5.60 -21.71 9.76
C ARG A 237 -5.00 -20.64 8.87
N TRP A 238 -3.73 -20.31 9.05
CA TRP A 238 -3.09 -19.20 8.36
C TRP A 238 -3.16 -19.31 6.83
N ILE A 239 -3.07 -20.54 6.29
CA ILE A 239 -3.18 -20.81 4.84
C ILE A 239 -4.58 -20.41 4.35
N ASN A 240 -5.65 -20.78 5.06
CA ASN A 240 -7.01 -20.43 4.67
C ASN A 240 -7.19 -18.91 4.59
N HIS A 241 -6.68 -18.17 5.58
CA HIS A 241 -6.75 -16.71 5.58
C HIS A 241 -5.86 -16.11 4.47
N ALA A 242 -4.65 -16.65 4.24
CA ALA A 242 -3.73 -16.17 3.20
C ALA A 242 -4.28 -16.43 1.78
N LEU A 243 -5.11 -17.45 1.58
CA LEU A 243 -5.73 -17.74 0.30
C LEU A 243 -6.94 -16.86 -0.03
N VAL A 244 -7.56 -16.19 0.97
CA VAL A 244 -8.72 -15.30 0.70
C VAL A 244 -8.42 -14.30 -0.42
N PRO A 245 -7.31 -13.53 -0.41
CA PRO A 245 -7.00 -12.59 -1.47
C PRO A 245 -6.73 -13.24 -2.84
N VAL A 246 -6.41 -14.52 -2.86
CA VAL A 246 -5.98 -15.25 -4.08
C VAL A 246 -7.16 -15.71 -4.93
N TRP A 247 -8.31 -16.00 -4.33
CA TRP A 247 -9.45 -16.61 -5.03
C TRP A 247 -9.84 -15.92 -6.34
N PRO A 248 -9.95 -14.59 -6.44
CA PRO A 248 -10.33 -13.96 -7.71
C PRO A 248 -9.20 -14.00 -8.74
N LEU A 249 -7.94 -14.13 -8.30
CA LEU A 249 -6.81 -14.28 -9.22
C LEU A 249 -6.90 -15.58 -10.03
N LEU A 250 -7.69 -16.57 -9.57
CA LEU A 250 -7.95 -17.79 -10.34
C LEU A 250 -8.68 -17.50 -11.67
N THR A 251 -9.43 -16.41 -11.78
CA THR A 251 -10.03 -16.01 -13.07
C THR A 251 -8.94 -15.68 -14.10
N LEU A 252 -7.79 -15.19 -13.66
CA LEU A 252 -6.65 -14.91 -14.54
C LEU A 252 -5.98 -16.19 -15.02
N VAL A 253 -6.05 -17.30 -14.27
CA VAL A 253 -5.51 -18.59 -14.66
C VAL A 253 -6.19 -19.11 -15.92
N VAL A 254 -7.47 -18.79 -16.13
CA VAL A 254 -8.20 -19.15 -17.35
C VAL A 254 -7.95 -18.14 -18.48
N LEU A 255 -7.96 -16.85 -18.17
CA LEU A 255 -7.82 -15.79 -19.17
C LEU A 255 -6.42 -15.72 -19.78
N LEU A 256 -5.37 -15.81 -18.94
CA LEU A 256 -3.99 -15.63 -19.41
C LEU A 256 -3.54 -16.66 -20.45
N PRO A 257 -3.80 -18.00 -20.32
CA PRO A 257 -3.45 -18.97 -21.33
C PRO A 257 -4.17 -18.73 -22.66
N VAL A 258 -5.45 -18.38 -22.63
CA VAL A 258 -6.24 -18.10 -23.85
C VAL A 258 -5.68 -16.86 -24.56
N ALA A 259 -5.43 -15.78 -23.83
CA ALA A 259 -4.84 -14.56 -24.38
C ALA A 259 -3.42 -14.83 -24.92
N ALA A 260 -2.59 -15.57 -24.20
CA ALA A 260 -1.24 -15.91 -24.62
C ALA A 260 -1.23 -16.81 -25.89
N MET A 261 -2.12 -17.78 -25.95
CA MET A 261 -2.27 -18.65 -27.14
C MET A 261 -2.67 -17.84 -28.37
N LEU A 262 -3.65 -16.95 -28.26
CA LEU A 262 -4.05 -16.08 -29.37
C LEU A 262 -2.94 -15.12 -29.77
N GLY A 263 -2.22 -14.54 -28.79
CA GLY A 263 -1.07 -13.69 -29.04
C GLY A 263 0.09 -14.43 -29.73
N TRP A 264 0.25 -15.75 -29.46
CA TRP A 264 1.23 -16.58 -30.16
C TRP A 264 0.77 -16.92 -31.59
N LEU A 265 -0.51 -17.29 -31.77
CA LEU A 265 -1.09 -17.59 -33.10
C LEU A 265 -1.07 -16.38 -34.04
N SER A 266 -1.21 -15.17 -33.53
CA SER A 266 -1.15 -13.94 -34.32
C SER A 266 0.22 -13.65 -34.94
N ARG A 267 1.27 -14.38 -34.56
CA ARG A 267 2.62 -14.26 -35.15
C ARG A 267 2.79 -15.09 -36.44
N ILE A 268 1.84 -15.98 -36.74
CA ILE A 268 1.93 -16.87 -37.89
C ILE A 268 1.09 -16.29 -39.05
N PRO A 269 1.69 -15.96 -40.21
CA PRO A 269 0.96 -15.45 -41.38
C PRO A 269 -0.18 -16.39 -41.76
N LEU A 270 -1.32 -15.83 -42.18
CA LEU A 270 -2.60 -16.49 -42.48
C LEU A 270 -3.37 -16.96 -41.21
N ILE A 271 -2.71 -17.37 -40.15
CA ILE A 271 -3.36 -17.72 -38.89
C ILE A 271 -3.70 -16.43 -38.11
N ASP A 272 -2.98 -15.35 -38.32
CA ASP A 272 -3.24 -14.02 -37.75
C ASP A 272 -4.68 -13.53 -38.03
N ILE A 273 -5.25 -13.84 -39.20
CA ILE A 273 -6.64 -13.52 -39.53
C ILE A 273 -7.61 -14.23 -38.59
N PHE A 274 -7.42 -15.53 -38.35
CA PHE A 274 -8.25 -16.30 -37.43
C PHE A 274 -8.03 -15.88 -35.97
N ALA A 275 -6.81 -15.56 -35.60
CA ALA A 275 -6.49 -15.01 -34.27
C ALA A 275 -7.18 -13.65 -34.06
N GLY A 276 -7.21 -12.79 -35.09
CA GLY A 276 -7.95 -11.54 -35.07
C GLY A 276 -9.47 -11.74 -34.92
N MET A 277 -10.06 -12.70 -35.62
CA MET A 277 -11.48 -13.05 -35.46
C MET A 277 -11.77 -13.59 -34.05
N ALA A 278 -10.88 -14.44 -33.51
CA ALA A 278 -11.01 -15.04 -32.18
C ALA A 278 -10.71 -14.03 -31.05
N TYR A 279 -10.17 -12.85 -31.36
CA TYR A 279 -9.88 -11.81 -30.34
C TYR A 279 -11.15 -11.35 -29.61
N GLY A 280 -12.32 -11.44 -30.25
CA GLY A 280 -13.60 -11.20 -29.60
C GLY A 280 -13.84 -12.08 -28.37
N LEU A 281 -13.35 -13.33 -28.36
CA LEU A 281 -13.40 -14.22 -27.20
C LEU A 281 -12.56 -13.66 -26.03
N VAL A 282 -11.38 -13.12 -26.32
CA VAL A 282 -10.54 -12.49 -25.28
C VAL A 282 -11.26 -11.26 -24.67
N ILE A 283 -11.92 -10.45 -25.49
CA ILE A 283 -12.70 -9.30 -25.00
C ILE A 283 -13.81 -9.77 -24.07
N VAL A 284 -14.58 -10.79 -24.44
CA VAL A 284 -15.65 -11.34 -23.61
C VAL A 284 -15.10 -11.91 -22.30
N LEU A 285 -14.03 -12.69 -22.34
CA LEU A 285 -13.38 -13.25 -21.14
C LEU A 285 -12.81 -12.13 -20.25
N SER A 286 -12.20 -11.10 -20.85
CA SER A 286 -11.67 -9.94 -20.13
C SER A 286 -12.80 -9.15 -19.46
N PHE A 287 -13.96 -9.03 -20.09
CA PHE A 287 -15.13 -8.40 -19.50
C PHE A 287 -15.61 -9.18 -18.26
N PHE A 288 -15.73 -10.50 -18.32
CA PHE A 288 -16.07 -11.32 -17.14
C PHE A 288 -15.00 -11.24 -16.05
N ALA A 289 -13.72 -11.25 -16.42
CA ALA A 289 -12.63 -11.05 -15.47
C ALA A 289 -12.72 -9.67 -14.79
N ALA A 290 -13.03 -8.61 -15.51
CA ALA A 290 -13.21 -7.28 -14.94
C ALA A 290 -14.40 -7.23 -13.96
N ILE A 291 -15.54 -7.86 -14.30
CA ILE A 291 -16.70 -7.99 -13.41
C ILE A 291 -16.34 -8.76 -12.13
N ALA A 292 -15.45 -9.75 -12.21
CA ALA A 292 -15.02 -10.50 -11.03
C ALA A 292 -13.97 -9.74 -10.20
N LEU A 293 -12.96 -9.13 -10.85
CA LEU A 293 -11.79 -8.55 -10.19
C LEU A 293 -12.04 -7.16 -9.61
N ILE A 294 -12.81 -6.30 -10.30
CA ILE A 294 -13.07 -4.94 -9.81
C ILE A 294 -13.87 -4.94 -8.51
N PRO A 295 -15.05 -5.62 -8.41
CA PRO A 295 -15.76 -5.71 -7.15
C PRO A 295 -14.96 -6.42 -6.07
N TRP A 296 -14.09 -7.37 -6.46
CA TRP A 296 -13.26 -8.08 -5.51
C TRP A 296 -12.26 -7.16 -4.78
N GLY A 297 -11.73 -6.15 -5.41
CA GLY A 297 -10.90 -5.15 -4.74
C GLY A 297 -11.60 -4.54 -3.51
N PHE A 298 -12.92 -4.42 -3.54
CA PHE A 298 -13.74 -3.96 -2.41
C PHE A 298 -14.19 -5.09 -1.48
N CYS A 299 -14.49 -6.26 -2.01
CA CYS A 299 -14.96 -7.41 -1.24
C CYS A 299 -13.84 -8.13 -0.48
N MET A 300 -12.60 -8.09 -0.97
CA MET A 300 -11.47 -8.83 -0.38
C MET A 300 -11.23 -8.47 1.09
N PRO A 301 -11.15 -7.20 1.49
CA PRO A 301 -10.96 -6.87 2.90
C PRO A 301 -12.11 -7.34 3.79
N LEU A 302 -13.34 -7.29 3.27
CA LEU A 302 -14.53 -7.79 3.97
C LEU A 302 -14.49 -9.32 4.10
N ALA A 303 -13.99 -10.05 3.08
CA ALA A 303 -13.86 -11.49 3.10
C ALA A 303 -12.80 -11.98 4.10
N VAL A 304 -11.67 -11.26 4.22
CA VAL A 304 -10.68 -11.54 5.26
C VAL A 304 -11.29 -11.30 6.65
N ALA A 305 -12.05 -10.21 6.82
CA ALA A 305 -12.77 -9.96 8.07
C ALA A 305 -13.80 -11.05 8.37
N ALA A 306 -14.56 -11.52 7.36
CA ALA A 306 -15.51 -12.62 7.49
C ALA A 306 -14.83 -13.89 8.00
N SER A 307 -13.73 -14.30 7.39
CA SER A 307 -12.97 -15.50 7.79
C SER A 307 -12.47 -15.42 9.23
N ALA A 308 -12.08 -14.22 9.70
CA ALA A 308 -11.64 -13.99 11.07
C ALA A 308 -12.79 -13.94 12.09
N CYS A 309 -13.98 -13.45 11.69
CA CYS A 309 -15.13 -13.32 12.57
C CYS A 309 -15.92 -14.62 12.70
N GLU A 310 -16.05 -15.38 11.60
CA GLU A 310 -16.93 -16.56 11.52
C GLU A 310 -16.17 -17.89 11.54
N GLY A 311 -14.82 -17.85 11.38
CA GLY A 311 -14.00 -19.05 11.35
C GLY A 311 -14.27 -19.96 10.14
N CYS A 312 -14.90 -19.42 9.09
CA CYS A 312 -15.18 -20.12 7.83
C CYS A 312 -13.93 -20.19 6.92
N ASP A 313 -14.00 -21.05 5.92
CA ASP A 313 -12.94 -21.15 4.92
C ASP A 313 -12.90 -19.92 4.01
N GLY A 314 -11.73 -19.66 3.40
CA GLY A 314 -11.53 -18.48 2.57
C GLY A 314 -12.51 -18.36 1.41
N LEU A 315 -12.88 -19.48 0.77
CA LEU A 315 -13.86 -19.49 -0.32
C LEU A 315 -15.28 -19.17 0.19
N GLU A 316 -15.67 -19.75 1.31
CA GLU A 316 -16.96 -19.47 1.94
C GLU A 316 -17.07 -18.01 2.39
N ALA A 317 -15.99 -17.48 3.00
CA ALA A 317 -15.90 -16.07 3.36
C ALA A 317 -16.07 -15.14 2.13
N ALA A 318 -15.44 -15.48 1.02
CA ALA A 318 -15.57 -14.75 -0.23
C ALA A 318 -17.01 -14.78 -0.77
N GLN A 319 -17.63 -15.97 -0.83
CA GLN A 319 -19.00 -16.13 -1.32
C GLN A 319 -20.01 -15.36 -0.46
N ARG A 320 -19.92 -15.45 0.87
CA ARG A 320 -20.78 -14.70 1.80
C ARG A 320 -20.64 -13.20 1.62
N THR A 321 -19.41 -12.71 1.52
CA THR A 321 -19.14 -11.28 1.36
C THR A 321 -19.74 -10.73 0.07
N VAL A 322 -19.53 -11.44 -1.05
CA VAL A 322 -20.13 -11.06 -2.34
C VAL A 322 -21.64 -11.10 -2.26
N ALA A 323 -22.23 -12.13 -1.63
CA ALA A 323 -23.67 -12.22 -1.46
C ALA A 323 -24.23 -11.05 -0.65
N TYR A 324 -23.57 -10.62 0.44
CA TYR A 324 -23.99 -9.46 1.24
C TYR A 324 -23.91 -8.15 0.46
N VAL A 325 -22.82 -7.94 -0.28
CA VAL A 325 -22.64 -6.74 -1.12
C VAL A 325 -23.73 -6.67 -2.20
N LEU A 326 -24.01 -7.79 -2.88
CA LEU A 326 -25.04 -7.86 -3.92
C LEU A 326 -26.47 -7.72 -3.35
N ARG A 327 -26.72 -8.21 -2.14
CA ARG A 327 -28.03 -8.12 -1.48
C ARG A 327 -28.36 -6.70 -1.02
N ARG A 328 -27.35 -5.93 -0.62
CA ARG A 328 -27.49 -4.57 -0.09
C ARG A 328 -26.46 -3.59 -0.69
N PRO A 329 -26.50 -3.37 -2.03
CA PRO A 329 -25.42 -2.63 -2.71
C PRO A 329 -25.30 -1.17 -2.25
N LEU A 330 -26.42 -0.48 -1.99
CA LEU A 330 -26.40 0.91 -1.52
C LEU A 330 -25.83 1.04 -0.10
N GLN A 331 -26.12 0.08 0.78
CA GLN A 331 -25.53 0.07 2.12
C GLN A 331 -24.04 -0.27 2.07
N ALA A 332 -23.65 -1.23 1.22
CA ALA A 332 -22.24 -1.54 1.00
C ALA A 332 -21.48 -0.32 0.49
N LEU A 333 -22.05 0.43 -0.46
CA LEU A 333 -21.46 1.66 -0.97
C LEU A 333 -21.35 2.73 0.13
N LEU A 334 -22.37 2.91 0.96
CA LEU A 334 -22.31 3.85 2.09
C LEU A 334 -21.19 3.49 3.06
N TYR A 335 -21.06 2.20 3.42
CA TYR A 335 -20.00 1.74 4.31
C TYR A 335 -18.61 1.89 3.67
N LEU A 336 -18.49 1.69 2.36
CA LEU A 336 -17.26 1.95 1.62
C LEU A 336 -16.87 3.42 1.67
N ILE A 337 -17.82 4.35 1.48
CA ILE A 337 -17.54 5.79 1.57
C ILE A 337 -17.11 6.16 3.00
N MET A 338 -17.81 5.65 4.02
CA MET A 338 -17.43 5.90 5.42
C MET A 338 -16.05 5.30 5.74
N ALA A 339 -15.76 4.13 5.19
CA ALA A 339 -14.45 3.49 5.29
C ALA A 339 -13.36 4.37 4.67
N ALA A 340 -13.56 4.83 3.45
CA ALA A 340 -12.60 5.68 2.75
C ALA A 340 -12.32 6.98 3.53
N ILE A 341 -13.35 7.64 4.05
CA ILE A 341 -13.20 8.85 4.88
C ILE A 341 -12.42 8.53 6.16
N GLY A 342 -12.77 7.44 6.87
CA GLY A 342 -12.10 7.06 8.11
C GLY A 342 -10.62 6.73 7.91
N ILE A 343 -10.29 5.97 6.87
CA ILE A 343 -8.91 5.63 6.52
C ILE A 343 -8.13 6.88 6.13
N SER A 344 -8.71 7.76 5.29
CA SER A 344 -8.04 9.00 4.85
C SER A 344 -7.74 9.93 6.02
N LEU A 345 -8.64 10.03 7.02
CA LEU A 345 -8.38 10.79 8.24
C LEU A 345 -7.24 10.18 9.06
N VAL A 346 -7.16 8.86 9.17
CA VAL A 346 -6.06 8.19 9.88
C VAL A 346 -4.74 8.41 9.17
N ILE A 347 -4.71 8.30 7.83
CA ILE A 347 -3.52 8.60 7.01
C ILE A 347 -3.06 10.03 7.30
N PHE A 348 -3.95 11.00 7.16
CA PHE A 348 -3.63 12.42 7.39
C PHE A 348 -3.06 12.66 8.80
N ILE A 349 -3.69 12.10 9.83
CA ILE A 349 -3.24 12.26 11.23
C ILE A 349 -1.89 11.57 11.44
N ALA A 350 -1.72 10.33 10.96
CA ALA A 350 -0.48 9.57 11.12
C ALA A 350 0.70 10.27 10.44
N ASP A 351 0.49 10.78 9.23
CA ASP A 351 1.51 11.51 8.48
C ASP A 351 1.85 12.85 9.13
N LEU A 352 0.85 13.57 9.62
CA LEU A 352 1.06 14.82 10.34
C LEU A 352 1.94 14.61 11.59
N PHE A 353 1.60 13.59 12.40
CA PHE A 353 2.39 13.28 13.61
C PHE A 353 3.79 12.81 13.29
N ALA A 354 3.96 11.96 12.29
CA ALA A 354 5.26 11.47 11.90
C ALA A 354 6.11 12.59 11.30
N MET A 355 5.54 13.47 10.44
CA MET A 355 6.22 14.64 9.88
C MET A 355 6.64 15.63 11.01
N ALA A 356 5.73 15.92 11.94
CA ALA A 356 6.02 16.79 13.07
C ALA A 356 7.15 16.20 13.94
N THR A 357 7.09 14.90 14.24
CA THR A 357 8.12 14.22 15.05
C THR A 357 9.50 14.31 14.40
N LEU A 358 9.59 13.99 13.11
CA LEU A 358 10.86 14.02 12.37
C LEU A 358 11.38 15.46 12.20
N SER A 359 10.48 16.42 11.92
CA SER A 359 10.86 17.83 11.78
C SER A 359 11.34 18.41 13.11
N PHE A 360 10.67 18.13 14.23
CA PHE A 360 11.14 18.58 15.54
C PHE A 360 12.49 17.95 15.89
N ALA A 361 12.66 16.65 15.70
CA ALA A 361 13.93 15.97 15.95
C ALA A 361 15.06 16.60 15.11
N ALA A 362 14.83 16.82 13.83
CA ALA A 362 15.78 17.44 12.93
C ALA A 362 16.16 18.87 13.36
N ASN A 363 15.16 19.69 13.71
CA ASN A 363 15.39 21.08 14.13
C ASN A 363 16.13 21.14 15.47
N PHE A 364 15.72 20.36 16.49
CA PHE A 364 16.38 20.39 17.80
C PHE A 364 17.84 19.91 17.72
N VAL A 365 18.12 18.87 16.96
CA VAL A 365 19.48 18.40 16.75
C VAL A 365 20.27 19.35 15.85
N GLY A 366 19.66 19.89 14.81
CA GLY A 366 20.28 20.82 13.86
C GLY A 366 20.81 22.11 14.48
N VAL A 367 20.16 22.62 15.54
CA VAL A 367 20.61 23.83 16.26
C VAL A 367 22.02 23.65 16.86
N THR A 368 22.37 22.42 17.28
CA THR A 368 23.62 22.14 18.00
C THR A 368 24.62 21.35 17.18
N ALA A 369 24.19 20.61 16.16
CA ALA A 369 25.03 19.69 15.39
C ALA A 369 25.87 20.34 14.27
N GLY A 370 25.61 21.64 13.95
CA GLY A 370 26.31 22.31 12.84
C GLY A 370 26.11 21.61 11.49
N GLU A 371 27.12 21.66 10.62
CA GLU A 371 27.11 21.00 9.29
C GLU A 371 27.42 19.49 9.33
N GLY A 372 27.09 18.82 10.43
CA GLY A 372 27.33 17.38 10.60
C GLY A 372 26.33 16.51 9.81
N PRO A 373 26.43 15.15 9.96
CA PRO A 373 25.57 14.18 9.27
C PRO A 373 24.07 14.36 9.53
N MET A 374 23.70 15.13 10.56
CA MET A 374 22.32 15.42 10.93
C MET A 374 21.70 16.62 10.20
N SER A 375 22.50 17.46 9.52
CA SER A 375 22.00 18.66 8.81
C SER A 375 21.10 18.32 7.61
N GLY A 376 21.26 17.13 7.00
CA GLY A 376 20.43 16.65 5.91
C GLY A 376 19.04 16.16 6.32
N LEU A 377 18.79 15.96 7.62
CA LEU A 377 17.49 15.46 8.14
C LEU A 377 16.36 16.50 8.06
N ALA A 378 16.68 17.79 7.96
CA ALA A 378 15.70 18.88 7.91
C ALA A 378 14.82 18.88 6.64
N THR A 379 15.18 18.08 5.62
CA THR A 379 14.50 18.04 4.32
C THR A 379 13.66 16.78 4.11
N ILE A 380 13.42 15.96 5.14
CA ILE A 380 12.70 14.70 4.98
C ILE A 380 11.20 14.96 4.81
N ARG A 381 10.72 14.83 3.59
CA ARG A 381 9.29 14.65 3.31
C ARG A 381 8.90 13.21 3.63
N LEU A 382 7.90 13.04 4.48
CA LEU A 382 7.58 11.80 5.16
C LEU A 382 7.18 10.64 4.25
N LEU A 383 6.51 10.93 3.17
CA LEU A 383 5.96 9.94 2.24
C LEU A 383 6.77 9.79 0.95
N LEU A 384 7.81 10.60 0.77
CA LEU A 384 8.77 10.37 -0.29
C LEU A 384 9.94 9.59 0.31
N PRO A 385 10.16 8.33 -0.07
CA PRO A 385 11.14 7.45 0.57
C PRO A 385 12.59 7.86 0.42
N ASP A 386 12.92 8.93 -0.31
CA ASP A 386 14.20 9.00 -0.98
C ASP A 386 15.08 10.20 -0.76
N ASP A 387 14.66 11.12 0.05
CA ASP A 387 15.58 12.20 0.41
C ASP A 387 16.46 11.82 1.62
N VAL A 388 17.00 10.62 1.62
CA VAL A 388 18.20 10.38 2.39
C VAL A 388 19.27 11.17 1.67
N ALA A 389 19.62 12.33 2.23
CA ALA A 389 20.77 13.10 1.77
C ALA A 389 21.92 12.12 1.64
N PRO A 390 22.53 12.01 0.46
CA PRO A 390 23.58 11.06 0.26
C PRO A 390 24.73 11.43 1.18
N VAL A 391 25.17 10.42 1.76
CA VAL A 391 26.25 10.38 2.68
C VAL A 391 27.47 10.96 1.96
N ARG A 392 27.87 12.20 2.32
CA ARG A 392 29.26 12.65 2.17
C ARG A 392 30.13 11.45 2.52
N SER A 393 31.34 11.33 1.98
CA SER A 393 32.33 10.33 2.42
C SER A 393 32.59 10.52 3.92
N LEU A 394 31.63 10.05 4.71
CA LEU A 394 31.62 10.16 6.16
C LEU A 394 32.68 9.21 6.67
N GLY A 395 33.49 9.66 7.63
CA GLY A 395 34.36 8.76 8.35
C GLY A 395 33.56 7.58 8.93
N PHE A 396 34.22 6.48 9.22
CA PHE A 396 33.61 5.21 9.69
C PHE A 396 32.54 5.40 10.79
N THR A 397 32.83 6.22 11.79
CA THR A 397 31.90 6.52 12.91
C THR A 397 30.65 7.29 12.45
N ALA A 398 30.80 8.21 11.51
CA ALA A 398 29.69 8.99 10.98
C ALA A 398 28.77 8.15 10.06
N SER A 399 29.32 7.16 9.33
CA SER A 399 28.50 6.18 8.59
C SER A 399 27.63 5.32 9.51
N ILE A 400 28.19 4.86 10.63
CA ILE A 400 27.44 4.09 11.63
C ILE A 400 26.34 4.97 12.25
N SER A 401 26.66 6.21 12.61
CA SER A 401 25.69 7.17 13.16
C SER A 401 24.54 7.42 12.19
N ALA A 402 24.84 7.65 10.91
CA ALA A 402 23.83 7.82 9.87
C ALA A 402 22.93 6.59 9.72
N GLY A 403 23.49 5.37 9.86
CA GLY A 403 22.74 4.11 9.88
C GLY A 403 21.73 4.04 11.03
N PHE A 404 22.11 4.44 12.24
CA PHE A 404 21.20 4.50 13.40
C PHE A 404 20.10 5.56 13.22
N VAL A 405 20.45 6.72 12.66
CA VAL A 405 19.45 7.76 12.36
C VAL A 405 18.45 7.22 11.34
N GLY A 406 18.91 6.58 10.26
CA GLY A 406 18.05 5.95 9.27
C GLY A 406 17.14 4.86 9.85
N LEU A 407 17.64 4.09 10.83
CA LEU A 407 16.83 3.10 11.56
C LEU A 407 15.67 3.77 12.31
N TRP A 408 15.93 4.83 13.08
CA TRP A 408 14.88 5.54 13.84
C TRP A 408 13.86 6.19 12.92
N ILE A 409 14.29 6.80 11.81
CA ILE A 409 13.38 7.32 10.78
C ILE A 409 12.49 6.20 10.24
N THR A 410 13.06 5.05 9.94
CA THR A 410 12.31 3.88 9.47
C THR A 410 11.27 3.40 10.50
N VAL A 411 11.60 3.42 11.79
CA VAL A 411 10.65 3.09 12.87
C VAL A 411 9.47 4.05 12.86
N VAL A 412 9.70 5.36 12.80
CA VAL A 412 8.61 6.36 12.77
C VAL A 412 7.73 6.19 11.53
N LYS A 413 8.34 6.02 10.35
CA LYS A 413 7.60 5.76 9.10
C LYS A 413 6.79 4.46 9.17
N SER A 414 7.36 3.41 9.75
CA SER A 414 6.68 2.12 9.92
C SER A 414 5.52 2.20 10.91
N LEU A 415 5.59 3.04 11.94
CA LEU A 415 4.47 3.30 12.85
C LEU A 415 3.32 4.00 12.13
N ALA A 416 3.60 5.02 11.31
CA ALA A 416 2.59 5.71 10.51
C ALA A 416 1.93 4.73 9.50
N ALA A 417 2.73 3.98 8.75
CA ALA A 417 2.23 2.96 7.83
C ALA A 417 1.44 1.84 8.56
N GLY A 418 1.88 1.47 9.77
CA GLY A 418 1.17 0.53 10.64
C GLY A 418 -0.20 1.06 11.09
N ALA A 419 -0.31 2.34 11.42
CA ALA A 419 -1.58 2.98 11.74
C ALA A 419 -2.55 2.92 10.54
N CYS A 420 -2.06 3.24 9.33
CA CYS A 420 -2.84 3.16 8.10
C CYS A 420 -3.31 1.73 7.82
N PHE A 421 -2.41 0.75 7.93
CA PHE A 421 -2.72 -0.67 7.76
C PHE A 421 -3.72 -1.18 8.81
N GLY A 422 -3.55 -0.78 10.06
CA GLY A 422 -4.47 -1.08 11.16
C GLY A 422 -5.85 -0.48 10.97
N ALA A 423 -5.93 0.78 10.48
CA ALA A 423 -7.19 1.44 10.16
C ALA A 423 -7.94 0.71 9.03
N PHE A 424 -7.24 0.34 7.97
CA PHE A 424 -7.80 -0.39 6.84
C PHE A 424 -8.53 -1.65 7.31
N TRP A 425 -7.88 -2.49 8.11
CA TRP A 425 -8.49 -3.73 8.63
C TRP A 425 -9.57 -3.49 9.68
N SER A 426 -9.42 -2.45 10.50
CA SER A 426 -10.43 -2.09 11.51
C SER A 426 -11.74 -1.66 10.85
N VAL A 427 -11.65 -0.82 9.84
CA VAL A 427 -12.82 -0.32 9.11
C VAL A 427 -13.44 -1.41 8.24
N ALA A 428 -12.64 -2.25 7.58
CA ALA A 428 -13.12 -3.39 6.82
C ALA A 428 -13.92 -4.36 7.72
N THR A 429 -13.43 -4.64 8.92
CA THR A 429 -14.11 -5.50 9.88
C THR A 429 -15.44 -4.89 10.35
N ALA A 430 -15.45 -3.60 10.66
CA ALA A 430 -16.67 -2.90 11.07
C ALA A 430 -17.72 -2.87 9.94
N ALA A 431 -17.27 -2.62 8.70
CA ALA A 431 -18.14 -2.65 7.52
C ALA A 431 -18.71 -4.05 7.27
N TYR A 432 -17.90 -5.11 7.41
CA TYR A 432 -18.36 -6.48 7.31
C TYR A 432 -19.45 -6.80 8.35
N LEU A 433 -19.20 -6.52 9.65
CA LEU A 433 -20.16 -6.77 10.72
C LEU A 433 -21.44 -5.95 10.55
N ALA A 434 -21.33 -4.73 10.03
CA ALA A 434 -22.47 -3.88 9.70
C ALA A 434 -23.33 -4.46 8.56
N LEU A 435 -22.69 -4.97 7.49
CA LEU A 435 -23.38 -5.64 6.40
C LEU A 435 -24.04 -6.94 6.86
N ARG A 436 -23.34 -7.75 7.66
CA ARG A 436 -23.89 -8.97 8.25
C ARG A 436 -25.14 -8.68 9.08
N LYS A 437 -25.09 -7.66 9.93
CA LYS A 437 -26.25 -7.22 10.71
C LYS A 437 -27.41 -6.79 9.82
N SER A 438 -27.14 -6.07 8.74
CA SER A 438 -28.20 -5.57 7.85
C SER A 438 -28.80 -6.65 6.93
N CYS A 439 -28.07 -7.73 6.64
CA CYS A 439 -28.51 -8.82 5.76
C CYS A 439 -29.17 -9.98 6.52
N ASP A 440 -28.58 -10.39 7.63
CA ASP A 440 -28.95 -11.60 8.38
C ASP A 440 -29.40 -11.30 9.82
N ASP A 441 -29.47 -10.01 10.18
CA ASP A 441 -29.84 -9.51 11.53
C ASP A 441 -28.97 -10.06 12.67
N GLN A 442 -27.77 -10.53 12.34
CA GLN A 442 -26.83 -11.08 13.32
C GLN A 442 -26.16 -9.95 14.11
N PRO A 443 -26.17 -10.00 15.46
CA PRO A 443 -25.57 -8.97 16.28
C PRO A 443 -24.04 -8.98 16.21
N PHE A 444 -23.40 -7.86 16.60
CA PHE A 444 -21.94 -7.69 16.54
C PHE A 444 -21.17 -8.62 17.49
N ASP A 445 -21.78 -9.05 18.57
CA ASP A 445 -21.20 -9.93 19.61
C ASP A 445 -21.23 -11.41 19.24
N ASP A 446 -21.97 -11.79 18.18
CA ASP A 446 -21.97 -13.14 17.67
C ASP A 446 -20.74 -13.43 16.81
N LEU A 447 -19.65 -13.80 17.48
CA LEU A 447 -18.37 -14.13 16.87
C LEU A 447 -18.05 -15.59 17.12
N TRP A 448 -17.51 -16.25 16.10
CA TRP A 448 -17.00 -17.61 16.25
C TRP A 448 -15.88 -17.67 17.29
N MET A 449 -15.92 -18.69 18.16
CA MET A 449 -14.88 -18.94 19.16
C MET A 449 -14.30 -20.36 18.94
N PRO A 450 -12.97 -20.54 19.13
CA PRO A 450 -12.36 -21.86 19.03
C PRO A 450 -13.02 -22.86 20.00
N GLY A 451 -13.32 -24.06 19.51
CA GLY A 451 -14.00 -25.10 20.31
C GLY A 451 -15.53 -25.14 20.19
N THR A 452 -16.16 -24.14 19.57
CA THR A 452 -17.58 -24.22 19.18
C THR A 452 -17.68 -24.81 17.76
N PRO A 453 -18.47 -25.88 17.55
CA PRO A 453 -18.67 -26.42 16.20
C PRO A 453 -19.30 -25.35 15.31
N ALA A 454 -18.76 -25.20 14.09
CA ALA A 454 -19.34 -24.34 13.08
C ALA A 454 -20.77 -24.86 12.79
N GLY A 455 -21.80 -24.05 13.00
CA GLY A 455 -23.18 -24.42 12.72
C GLY A 455 -24.08 -24.73 13.92
N SER A 456 -23.56 -24.83 15.16
CA SER A 456 -24.39 -25.22 16.34
C SER A 456 -25.37 -24.13 16.83
N ARG A 457 -25.50 -22.99 16.13
CA ARG A 457 -26.36 -21.87 16.54
C ARG A 457 -27.61 -21.65 15.70
N GLN A 458 -27.76 -22.33 14.56
CA GLN A 458 -29.00 -22.22 13.80
C GLN A 458 -30.18 -22.96 14.47
N ASP A 459 -29.89 -23.91 15.36
CA ASP A 459 -30.94 -24.73 16.01
C ASP A 459 -31.48 -24.16 17.35
N GLN A 460 -30.95 -23.03 17.83
CA GLN A 460 -31.42 -22.39 19.08
C GLN A 460 -32.39 -21.23 18.88
N ALA A 461 -32.72 -20.89 17.63
CA ALA A 461 -33.68 -19.82 17.28
C ALA A 461 -34.93 -20.33 16.53
N ALA A 462 -35.20 -21.65 16.59
CA ALA A 462 -36.45 -22.26 16.09
C ALA A 462 -37.47 -22.51 17.23
#